data_14de7623f08a4a96d85da710329ec3e3
#
_entry.id   14de7623f08a4a96d85da710329ec3e3
#
_cell.length_a   1.000
_cell.length_b   1.000
_cell.length_c   1.000
_cell.angle_alpha   90.00
_cell.angle_beta   90.00
_cell.angle_gamma   90.00
#
_symmetry.space_group_name_H-M   'P 1'
#
loop_
_entity.id
_entity.type
_entity.pdbx_description
1 polymer ?
#
loop_
_entity_poly.entity_id
_entity_poly.type
_entity_poly.pdbx_seq_one_letter_code
_entity_poly.pdbx_strand_id
1 'polypeptide(L)'
;MVRLFTNLEKYKKRIALIGPDEKIYSYNEILKQVEYLNSKIEKRSLILILASNNVQSIIGYISFIRSNNISILLDQSFKVEYVKKIIKKYKPNYIFIPKDY
;
A
#
# COMPACT_ATOMS: atom_id res chain seq x y z
N MET A 1 -14.93 0.36 -11.86
CA MET A 1 -14.56 0.42 -10.43
C MET A 1 -13.91 -0.88 -9.99
N VAL A 2 -12.80 -0.80 -9.31
CA VAL A 2 -12.15 -1.97 -8.72
C VAL A 2 -12.85 -2.32 -7.42
N ARG A 3 -13.25 -3.59 -7.29
CA ARG A 3 -13.94 -4.09 -6.09
C ARG A 3 -13.08 -5.01 -5.22
N LEU A 4 -11.77 -4.95 -5.41
CA LEU A 4 -10.85 -5.73 -4.60
C LEU A 4 -10.82 -5.18 -3.17
N PHE A 5 -10.74 -6.08 -2.22
CA PHE A 5 -10.60 -5.75 -0.80
C PHE A 5 -11.78 -4.97 -0.21
N THR A 6 -12.99 -5.12 -0.78
CA THR A 6 -14.15 -4.34 -0.29
C THR A 6 -14.92 -5.03 0.83
N ASN A 7 -14.77 -6.34 1.02
CA ASN A 7 -15.52 -7.10 2.02
C ASN A 7 -14.63 -7.73 3.08
N LEU A 8 -13.53 -7.09 3.42
CA LEU A 8 -12.60 -7.65 4.39
C LEU A 8 -13.17 -7.71 5.81
N GLU A 9 -14.16 -6.87 6.11
CA GLU A 9 -14.82 -6.83 7.42
C GLU A 9 -15.47 -8.16 7.79
N LYS A 10 -15.86 -8.97 6.82
CA LYS A 10 -16.41 -10.30 7.05
C LYS A 10 -15.46 -11.23 7.80
N TYR A 11 -14.18 -10.99 7.65
CA TYR A 11 -13.14 -11.92 8.11
C TYR A 11 -12.32 -11.36 9.26
N LYS A 12 -12.86 -10.38 10.00
CA LYS A 12 -12.13 -9.62 11.04
C LYS A 12 -11.21 -10.44 11.92
N LYS A 13 -11.70 -11.60 12.39
CA LYS A 13 -10.95 -12.42 13.35
C LYS A 13 -10.01 -13.41 12.70
N ARG A 14 -10.05 -13.55 11.38
CA ARG A 14 -9.18 -14.50 10.68
C ARG A 14 -7.81 -13.90 10.44
N ILE A 15 -6.82 -14.79 10.34
CA ILE A 15 -5.46 -14.39 9.99
C ILE A 15 -5.41 -13.95 8.54
N ALA A 16 -4.89 -12.75 8.30
CA ALA A 16 -4.71 -12.23 6.95
C ALA A 16 -3.28 -12.40 6.45
N LEU A 17 -2.30 -12.12 7.31
CA LEU A 17 -0.89 -12.13 6.95
C LEU A 17 -0.06 -12.68 8.09
N ILE A 18 1.06 -13.31 7.72
CA ILE A 18 2.10 -13.72 8.68
C ILE A 18 3.38 -13.01 8.25
N GLY A 19 3.92 -12.17 9.13
CA GLY A 19 5.12 -11.41 8.85
C GLY A 19 6.39 -12.25 8.90
N PRO A 20 7.52 -11.69 8.48
CA PRO A 20 8.80 -12.44 8.42
C PRO A 20 9.31 -12.87 9.80
N ASP A 21 8.90 -12.21 10.85
CA ASP A 21 9.24 -12.56 12.25
C ASP A 21 8.16 -13.45 12.86
N GLU A 22 7.34 -14.11 12.05
CA GLU A 22 6.21 -14.95 12.48
C GLU A 22 5.10 -14.16 13.17
N LYS A 23 5.14 -12.84 13.13
CA LYS A 23 4.07 -12.01 13.67
C LYS A 23 2.81 -12.20 12.84
N ILE A 24 1.70 -12.47 13.53
CA ILE A 24 0.42 -12.72 12.89
C ILE A 24 -0.40 -11.45 12.85
N TYR A 25 -0.99 -11.17 11.68
CA TYR A 25 -1.87 -10.02 11.48
C TYR A 25 -3.26 -10.51 11.11
N SER A 26 -4.25 -10.15 11.90
CA SER A 26 -5.65 -10.44 11.57
C SER A 26 -6.17 -9.45 10.53
N TYR A 27 -7.27 -9.79 9.88
CA TYR A 27 -7.92 -8.83 8.97
C TYR A 27 -8.31 -7.55 9.70
N ASN A 28 -8.74 -7.65 10.96
CA ASN A 28 -9.10 -6.46 11.74
C ASN A 28 -7.90 -5.53 11.95
N GLU A 29 -6.73 -6.08 12.25
CA GLU A 29 -5.51 -5.28 12.40
C GLU A 29 -5.10 -4.60 11.09
N ILE A 30 -5.19 -5.35 9.98
CA ILE A 30 -4.89 -4.80 8.65
C ILE A 30 -5.86 -3.66 8.32
N LEU A 31 -7.15 -3.86 8.56
CA LEU A 31 -8.16 -2.85 8.28
C LEU A 31 -7.96 -1.56 9.07
N LYS A 32 -7.56 -1.66 10.34
CA LYS A 32 -7.27 -0.48 11.15
C LYS A 32 -6.15 0.35 10.55
N GLN A 33 -5.08 -0.31 10.10
CA GLN A 33 -3.95 0.39 9.49
C GLN A 33 -4.31 0.95 8.12
N VAL A 34 -5.11 0.23 7.35
CA VAL A 34 -5.63 0.70 6.06
C VAL A 34 -6.46 1.97 6.23
N GLU A 35 -7.36 1.98 7.20
CA GLU A 35 -8.19 3.15 7.48
C GLU A 35 -7.37 4.34 7.93
N TYR A 36 -6.37 4.09 8.78
CA TYR A 36 -5.47 5.15 9.23
C TYR A 36 -4.72 5.78 8.05
N LEU A 37 -4.16 4.95 7.19
CA LEU A 37 -3.41 5.44 6.04
C LEU A 37 -4.32 6.20 5.08
N ASN A 38 -5.52 5.70 4.82
CA ASN A 38 -6.48 6.37 3.96
C ASN A 38 -6.89 7.74 4.49
N SER A 39 -6.91 7.91 5.80
CA SER A 39 -7.26 9.21 6.41
C SER A 39 -6.21 10.29 6.11
N LYS A 40 -5.01 9.90 5.71
CA LYS A 40 -3.90 10.83 5.42
C LYS A 40 -3.78 11.17 3.95
N ILE A 41 -4.54 10.52 3.08
CA ILE A 41 -4.36 10.63 1.63
C ILE A 41 -5.65 11.12 0.99
N GLU A 42 -5.54 12.11 0.12
CA GLU A 42 -6.67 12.61 -0.64
C GLU A 42 -7.09 11.58 -1.70
N LYS A 43 -8.39 11.49 -1.93
CA LYS A 43 -8.95 10.58 -2.92
C LYS A 43 -8.56 11.00 -4.34
N ARG A 44 -8.52 10.03 -5.24
CA ARG A 44 -8.18 10.23 -6.66
C ARG A 44 -6.78 10.78 -6.86
N SER A 45 -5.89 10.43 -5.96
CA SER A 45 -4.48 10.77 -6.09
C SER A 45 -3.74 9.73 -6.91
N LEU A 46 -2.62 10.14 -7.50
CA LEU A 46 -1.66 9.22 -8.10
C LEU A 46 -0.56 8.96 -7.07
N ILE A 47 -0.34 7.70 -6.74
CA ILE A 47 0.58 7.32 -5.69
C ILE A 47 1.64 6.38 -6.25
N LEU A 48 2.91 6.73 -6.06
CA LEU A 48 4.01 5.84 -6.39
C LEU A 48 4.31 4.97 -5.17
N ILE A 49 4.24 3.65 -5.34
CA ILE A 49 4.56 2.69 -4.30
C ILE A 49 5.85 1.99 -4.65
N LEU A 50 6.87 2.15 -3.81
CA LEU A 50 8.07 1.32 -3.89
C LEU A 50 7.84 0.13 -2.97
N ALA A 51 7.49 -0.98 -3.58
CA ALA A 51 7.09 -2.18 -2.84
C ALA A 51 8.29 -3.03 -2.46
N SER A 52 8.25 -3.54 -1.25
CA SER A 52 9.13 -4.60 -0.81
C SER A 52 8.27 -5.77 -0.33
N ASN A 53 8.91 -6.90 -0.09
CA ASN A 53 8.18 -8.08 0.37
C ASN A 53 7.95 -7.98 1.87
N ASN A 54 7.08 -7.07 2.27
CA ASN A 54 6.75 -6.87 3.68
C ASN A 54 5.28 -6.49 3.87
N VAL A 55 4.85 -6.51 5.12
CA VAL A 55 3.46 -6.24 5.50
C VAL A 55 3.04 -4.81 5.14
N GLN A 56 3.93 -3.86 5.32
CA GLN A 56 3.61 -2.45 5.08
C GLN A 56 3.31 -2.17 3.62
N SER A 57 4.01 -2.80 2.69
CA SER A 57 3.73 -2.67 1.26
C SER A 57 2.34 -3.20 0.92
N ILE A 58 1.94 -4.30 1.52
CA ILE A 58 0.61 -4.88 1.31
C ILE A 58 -0.47 -3.95 1.85
N ILE A 59 -0.27 -3.42 3.05
CA ILE A 59 -1.21 -2.48 3.67
C ILE A 59 -1.37 -1.23 2.80
N GLY A 60 -0.26 -0.68 2.31
CA GLY A 60 -0.30 0.48 1.42
C GLY A 60 -1.10 0.21 0.16
N TYR A 61 -0.83 -0.90 -0.49
CA TYR A 61 -1.52 -1.29 -1.71
C TYR A 61 -3.02 -1.42 -1.50
N ILE A 62 -3.43 -2.13 -0.44
CA ILE A 62 -4.85 -2.30 -0.11
C ILE A 62 -5.50 -0.94 0.16
N SER A 63 -4.81 -0.07 0.93
CA SER A 63 -5.32 1.25 1.28
C SER A 63 -5.65 2.07 0.04
N PHE A 64 -4.70 2.11 -0.89
CA PHE A 64 -4.83 2.99 -2.05
C PHE A 64 -5.87 2.48 -3.03
N ILE A 65 -6.00 1.16 -3.19
CA ILE A 65 -7.05 0.59 -4.03
C ILE A 65 -8.43 0.85 -3.43
N ARG A 66 -8.58 0.68 -2.12
CA ARG A 66 -9.88 0.90 -1.46
C ARG A 66 -10.35 2.34 -1.54
N SER A 67 -9.44 3.29 -1.57
CA SER A 67 -9.77 4.72 -1.60
C SER A 67 -9.84 5.31 -3.01
N ASN A 68 -9.89 4.47 -4.04
CA ASN A 68 -10.00 4.89 -5.43
C ASN A 68 -8.84 5.76 -5.91
N ASN A 69 -7.64 5.45 -5.43
CA ASN A 69 -6.42 6.08 -5.90
C ASN A 69 -5.79 5.24 -7.01
N ILE A 70 -4.96 5.87 -7.81
CA ILE A 70 -4.21 5.20 -8.87
C ILE A 70 -2.81 4.96 -8.33
N SER A 71 -2.34 3.70 -8.43
CA SER A 71 -1.03 3.33 -7.93
C SER A 71 -0.08 3.00 -9.07
N ILE A 72 1.15 3.52 -8.98
CA ILE A 72 2.28 3.05 -9.79
C ILE A 72 3.08 2.16 -8.86
N LEU A 73 3.12 0.87 -9.15
CA LEU A 73 3.77 -0.11 -8.29
C LEU A 73 5.13 -0.50 -8.85
N LEU A 74 6.19 -0.15 -8.14
CA LEU A 74 7.56 -0.46 -8.52
C LEU A 74 8.23 -1.29 -7.43
N ASP A 75 9.15 -2.16 -7.82
CA ASP A 75 9.95 -2.92 -6.86
C ASP A 75 11.04 -2.02 -6.28
N GLN A 76 11.29 -2.14 -4.98
CA GLN A 76 12.33 -1.36 -4.31
C GLN A 76 13.73 -1.63 -4.85
N SER A 77 13.95 -2.72 -5.57
CA SER A 77 15.24 -3.05 -6.18
C SER A 77 15.55 -2.22 -7.42
N PHE A 78 14.58 -1.48 -7.94
CA PHE A 78 14.82 -0.61 -9.10
C PHE A 78 15.85 0.45 -8.74
N LYS A 79 16.71 0.78 -9.71
CA LYS A 79 17.74 1.80 -9.51
C LYS A 79 17.11 3.15 -9.21
N VAL A 80 17.73 3.91 -8.32
CA VAL A 80 17.24 5.23 -7.90
C VAL A 80 17.04 6.15 -9.10
N GLU A 81 17.94 6.11 -10.07
CA GLU A 81 17.85 6.94 -11.27
C GLU A 81 16.58 6.65 -12.07
N TYR A 82 16.20 5.38 -12.15
CA TYR A 82 14.98 4.98 -12.84
C TYR A 82 13.75 5.47 -12.10
N VAL A 83 13.74 5.32 -10.78
CA VAL A 83 12.64 5.79 -9.94
C VAL A 83 12.46 7.31 -10.08
N LYS A 84 13.57 8.06 -10.07
CA LYS A 84 13.53 9.51 -10.26
C LYS A 84 12.93 9.91 -11.60
N LYS A 85 13.25 9.17 -12.66
CA LYS A 85 12.66 9.43 -13.99
C LYS A 85 11.15 9.21 -13.98
N ILE A 86 10.69 8.17 -13.31
CA ILE A 86 9.26 7.88 -13.20
C ILE A 86 8.55 9.01 -12.43
N ILE A 87 9.12 9.44 -11.32
CA ILE A 87 8.57 10.54 -10.52
C ILE A 87 8.46 11.81 -11.36
N LYS A 88 9.52 12.13 -12.09
CA LYS A 88 9.55 13.32 -12.92
C LYS A 88 8.51 13.27 -14.05
N LYS A 89 8.34 12.10 -14.65
CA LYS A 89 7.42 11.92 -15.77
C LYS A 89 5.96 11.97 -15.35
N TYR A 90 5.60 11.25 -14.27
CA TYR A 90 4.21 11.08 -13.86
C TYR A 90 3.76 11.99 -12.74
N LYS A 91 4.70 12.62 -12.04
CA LYS A 91 4.42 13.59 -10.97
C LYS A 91 3.37 13.11 -9.97
N PRO A 92 3.62 11.97 -9.27
CA PRO A 92 2.66 11.46 -8.31
C PRO A 92 2.39 12.46 -7.19
N ASN A 93 1.18 12.40 -6.63
CA ASN A 93 0.80 13.25 -5.50
C ASN A 93 1.48 12.78 -4.22
N TYR A 94 1.70 11.47 -4.09
CA TYR A 94 2.32 10.88 -2.91
C TYR A 94 3.30 9.79 -3.33
N ILE A 95 4.31 9.58 -2.49
CA ILE A 95 5.26 8.50 -2.64
C ILE A 95 5.24 7.67 -1.35
N PHE A 96 4.94 6.39 -1.49
CA PHE A 96 4.93 5.44 -0.38
C PHE A 96 6.13 4.53 -0.51
N ILE A 97 7.10 4.68 0.39
CA ILE A 97 8.39 3.99 0.29
C ILE A 97 8.72 3.25 1.58
N PRO A 98 9.57 2.20 1.51
CA PRO A 98 10.06 1.55 2.72
C PRO A 98 10.83 2.54 3.59
N LYS A 99 10.75 2.32 4.90
CA LYS A 99 11.34 3.22 5.89
C LYS A 99 12.85 3.41 5.71
N ASP A 100 13.53 2.37 5.26
CA ASP A 100 14.98 2.35 5.10
C ASP A 100 15.44 2.68 3.67
N TYR A 101 14.54 3.08 2.82
CA TYR A 101 14.88 3.44 1.44
C TYR A 101 15.47 4.86 1.44
#